data_d392336193391c7c5609db7b452470ac
#
_entry.id   d392336193391c7c5609db7b452470ac
#
_cell.length_a   1.000
_cell.length_b   1.000
_cell.length_c   1.000
_cell.angle_alpha   90.00
_cell.angle_beta   90.00
_cell.angle_gamma   90.00
#
_symmetry.space_group_name_H-M   'P 1'
#
loop_
_entity.id
_entity.type
_entity.pdbx_description
1 polymer ?
#
loop_
_entity_poly.entity_id
_entity_poly.type
_entity_poly.pdbx_seq_one_letter_code
_entity_poly.pdbx_strand_id
1 'polypeptide(L)'
;MKIVVLDGYTENPGDLSWEGLEALGSLTVYDRTPYAQGTDEILRRAEGAEILITNKTPLNAAVISGLAGSLRYIGVLATGYNVVDTAAAREHRIPVCNIPTYGTTAVAQFTLALLLELCHHAGAHSQRVHDGAWTRCGDFCFWDYPLIELAGKTMGLIGYGRIGKAVARLAKAFGMRVLYYDTFAGPDGTAEKVSLDELYAQSDVISLHCPLFPENTGMIRADAIGKMKTGVMILNTARGPLINEEDLAAALRSGKVAGAAVDVLSSEPPRPDNSLLSAPNCLVTPHIAWAPKESRQRLMDIAVDNVRAFLEGHPQNVVNP
;
A
#
# COMPACT_ATOMS: atom_id res chain seq x y z
N MET A 1 5.60 -28.05 16.05
CA MET A 1 4.47 -27.73 15.15
C MET A 1 5.01 -27.53 13.75
N LYS A 2 4.22 -27.89 12.73
CA LYS A 2 4.59 -27.67 11.32
C LYS A 2 4.10 -26.29 10.88
N ILE A 3 5.04 -25.43 10.51
CA ILE A 3 4.80 -24.06 10.03
C ILE A 3 5.08 -24.02 8.53
N VAL A 4 4.13 -23.52 7.74
CA VAL A 4 4.29 -23.36 6.29
C VAL A 4 4.04 -21.92 5.90
N VAL A 5 4.99 -21.32 5.18
CA VAL A 5 4.85 -20.00 4.50
C VAL A 5 4.65 -20.27 3.01
N LEU A 6 3.54 -19.80 2.45
CA LEU A 6 3.15 -20.11 1.07
C LEU A 6 3.83 -19.22 0.02
N ASP A 7 4.22 -17.99 0.38
CA ASP A 7 4.67 -16.96 -0.57
C ASP A 7 5.60 -15.94 0.10
N GLY A 8 6.72 -16.44 0.64
CA GLY A 8 7.66 -15.67 1.45
C GLY A 8 8.59 -14.72 0.69
N TYR A 9 8.69 -14.83 -0.65
CA TYR A 9 9.71 -14.10 -1.41
C TYR A 9 9.60 -12.57 -1.29
N THR A 10 8.39 -12.02 -1.32
CA THR A 10 8.22 -10.56 -1.24
C THR A 10 8.59 -10.00 0.13
N GLU A 11 8.45 -10.81 1.18
CA GLU A 11 8.81 -10.44 2.54
C GLU A 11 10.32 -10.58 2.78
N ASN A 12 10.89 -11.65 2.26
CA ASN A 12 12.30 -11.97 2.42
C ASN A 12 12.90 -12.53 1.11
N PRO A 13 13.36 -11.65 0.21
CA PRO A 13 14.06 -12.07 -1.01
C PRO A 13 15.49 -12.57 -0.76
N GLY A 14 15.88 -12.82 0.49
CA GLY A 14 17.20 -13.29 0.90
C GLY A 14 18.01 -12.28 1.74
N ASP A 15 17.39 -11.18 2.15
CA ASP A 15 18.04 -10.11 2.95
C ASP A 15 17.55 -10.00 4.40
N LEU A 16 16.63 -10.90 4.80
CA LEU A 16 16.12 -11.07 6.17
C LEU A 16 16.31 -12.53 6.63
N SER A 17 15.95 -12.82 7.88
CA SER A 17 16.06 -14.18 8.45
C SER A 17 14.68 -14.74 8.80
N TRP A 18 14.49 -16.05 8.60
CA TRP A 18 13.34 -16.82 9.06
C TRP A 18 13.57 -17.47 10.43
N GLU A 19 14.76 -17.33 11.04
CA GLU A 19 15.14 -17.98 12.31
C GLU A 19 14.11 -17.77 13.45
N GLY A 20 13.45 -16.60 13.47
CA GLY A 20 12.41 -16.33 14.48
C GLY A 20 11.22 -17.30 14.38
N LEU A 21 10.81 -17.69 13.16
CA LEU A 21 9.76 -18.71 12.97
C LEU A 21 10.31 -20.13 13.09
N GLU A 22 11.53 -20.38 12.65
CA GLU A 22 12.21 -21.68 12.80
C GLU A 22 12.34 -22.12 14.27
N ALA A 23 12.59 -21.13 15.16
CA ALA A 23 12.66 -21.37 16.61
C ALA A 23 11.30 -21.80 17.22
N LEU A 24 10.19 -21.58 16.51
CA LEU A 24 8.84 -21.90 16.99
C LEU A 24 8.30 -23.24 16.45
N GLY A 25 8.97 -23.84 15.45
CA GLY A 25 8.54 -25.14 14.88
C GLY A 25 9.30 -25.54 13.63
N SER A 26 8.87 -26.64 13.04
CA SER A 26 9.43 -27.11 11.76
C SER A 26 8.91 -26.23 10.63
N LEU A 27 9.75 -25.32 10.11
CA LEU A 27 9.41 -24.33 9.11
C LEU A 27 9.67 -24.85 7.69
N THR A 28 8.70 -24.61 6.80
CA THR A 28 8.86 -24.73 5.34
C THR A 28 8.44 -23.42 4.70
N VAL A 29 9.33 -22.80 3.93
CA VAL A 29 9.04 -21.55 3.21
C VAL A 29 9.05 -21.83 1.71
N TYR A 30 7.97 -21.46 1.05
CA TYR A 30 7.89 -21.40 -0.42
C TYR A 30 8.02 -19.94 -0.85
N ASP A 31 8.84 -19.68 -1.84
CA ASP A 31 8.99 -18.34 -2.40
C ASP A 31 7.67 -17.84 -2.99
N ARG A 32 7.01 -18.68 -3.77
CA ARG A 32 5.73 -18.41 -4.44
C ARG A 32 4.91 -19.67 -4.54
N THR A 33 3.61 -19.59 -4.32
CA THR A 33 2.68 -20.69 -4.53
C THR A 33 1.75 -20.35 -5.70
N PRO A 34 1.78 -21.13 -6.82
CA PRO A 34 0.82 -20.95 -7.90
C PRO A 34 -0.61 -21.22 -7.44
N TYR A 35 -1.55 -20.34 -7.79
CA TYR A 35 -2.97 -20.46 -7.45
C TYR A 35 -3.92 -20.11 -8.61
N ALA A 36 -3.39 -19.62 -9.74
CA ALA A 36 -4.20 -19.23 -10.90
C ALA A 36 -4.99 -20.40 -11.52
N GLN A 37 -4.53 -21.63 -11.31
CA GLN A 37 -5.13 -22.86 -11.86
C GLN A 37 -5.98 -23.63 -10.84
N GLY A 38 -6.21 -23.05 -9.64
CA GLY A 38 -6.99 -23.69 -8.59
C GLY A 38 -6.26 -23.82 -7.26
N THR A 39 -6.83 -24.61 -6.34
CA THR A 39 -6.39 -24.70 -4.94
C THR A 39 -5.49 -25.92 -4.64
N ASP A 40 -5.34 -26.86 -5.57
CA ASP A 40 -4.66 -28.14 -5.34
C ASP A 40 -3.21 -27.98 -4.89
N GLU A 41 -2.48 -27.04 -5.51
CA GLU A 41 -1.10 -26.77 -5.14
C GLU A 41 -1.00 -26.14 -3.73
N ILE A 42 -1.96 -25.31 -3.36
CA ILE A 42 -2.02 -24.73 -2.00
C ILE A 42 -2.24 -25.85 -0.99
N LEU A 43 -3.23 -26.74 -1.23
CA LEU A 43 -3.53 -27.88 -0.37
C LEU A 43 -2.33 -28.82 -0.23
N ARG A 44 -1.67 -29.16 -1.34
CA ARG A 44 -0.49 -30.01 -1.36
C ARG A 44 0.66 -29.44 -0.53
N ARG A 45 0.94 -28.14 -0.67
CA ARG A 45 2.02 -27.46 0.09
C ARG A 45 1.71 -27.31 1.57
N ALA A 46 0.46 -27.06 1.89
CA ALA A 46 -0.01 -26.89 3.25
C ALA A 46 -0.42 -28.20 3.93
N GLU A 47 -0.25 -29.36 3.28
CA GLU A 47 -0.63 -30.65 3.87
C GLU A 47 0.02 -30.86 5.23
N GLY A 48 -0.83 -31.13 6.25
CA GLY A 48 -0.39 -31.35 7.63
C GLY A 48 0.18 -30.10 8.34
N ALA A 49 0.05 -28.91 7.75
CA ALA A 49 0.42 -27.67 8.42
C ALA A 49 -0.52 -27.41 9.61
N GLU A 50 0.07 -27.05 10.75
CA GLU A 50 -0.68 -26.57 11.93
C GLU A 50 -0.74 -25.05 11.95
N ILE A 51 0.29 -24.39 11.40
CA ILE A 51 0.39 -22.94 11.24
C ILE A 51 0.62 -22.65 9.76
N LEU A 52 -0.26 -21.88 9.14
CA LEU A 52 -0.18 -21.47 7.75
C LEU A 52 0.00 -19.96 7.66
N ILE A 53 1.02 -19.52 6.93
CA ILE A 53 1.34 -18.10 6.76
C ILE A 53 1.28 -17.78 5.26
N THR A 54 0.64 -16.67 4.92
CA THR A 54 0.48 -16.18 3.56
C THR A 54 0.61 -14.67 3.47
N ASN A 55 1.05 -14.16 2.33
CA ASN A 55 0.97 -12.73 2.00
C ASN A 55 -0.17 -12.48 1.00
N LYS A 56 -0.11 -13.13 -0.18
CA LYS A 56 -1.04 -12.92 -1.30
C LYS A 56 -1.68 -14.22 -1.82
N THR A 57 -1.18 -15.38 -1.41
CA THR A 57 -1.81 -16.66 -1.78
C THR A 57 -3.18 -16.77 -1.12
N PRO A 58 -4.28 -16.89 -1.90
CA PRO A 58 -5.63 -16.86 -1.36
C PRO A 58 -5.97 -18.14 -0.59
N LEU A 59 -6.56 -17.97 0.59
CA LEU A 59 -7.10 -19.03 1.42
C LEU A 59 -8.63 -18.90 1.45
N ASN A 60 -9.28 -19.47 0.44
CA ASN A 60 -10.74 -19.50 0.36
C ASN A 60 -11.34 -20.62 1.24
N ALA A 61 -12.66 -20.68 1.33
CA ALA A 61 -13.37 -21.68 2.15
C ALA A 61 -12.98 -23.14 1.81
N ALA A 62 -12.74 -23.46 0.54
CA ALA A 62 -12.36 -24.81 0.13
C ALA A 62 -10.97 -25.20 0.65
N VAL A 63 -9.99 -24.27 0.58
CA VAL A 63 -8.65 -24.49 1.13
C VAL A 63 -8.71 -24.66 2.65
N ILE A 64 -9.41 -23.76 3.35
CA ILE A 64 -9.52 -23.80 4.81
C ILE A 64 -10.19 -25.10 5.27
N SER A 65 -11.30 -25.49 4.66
CA SER A 65 -12.00 -26.74 4.97
C SER A 65 -11.15 -27.97 4.68
N GLY A 66 -10.40 -27.97 3.57
CA GLY A 66 -9.49 -29.06 3.21
C GLY A 66 -8.34 -29.25 4.19
N LEU A 67 -7.93 -28.20 4.90
CA LEU A 67 -6.85 -28.23 5.90
C LEU A 67 -7.33 -28.28 7.35
N ALA A 68 -8.64 -28.19 7.62
CA ALA A 68 -9.21 -28.06 8.95
C ALA A 68 -8.88 -29.23 9.91
N GLY A 69 -8.46 -30.40 9.38
CA GLY A 69 -8.00 -31.51 10.19
C GLY A 69 -6.69 -31.27 10.95
N SER A 70 -5.81 -30.40 10.44
CA SER A 70 -4.50 -30.08 11.04
C SER A 70 -4.32 -28.61 11.34
N LEU A 71 -4.91 -27.73 10.53
CA LEU A 71 -4.70 -26.28 10.59
C LEU A 71 -5.32 -25.68 11.87
N ARG A 72 -4.52 -24.91 12.60
CA ARG A 72 -4.90 -24.30 13.88
C ARG A 72 -4.71 -22.79 13.91
N TYR A 73 -3.95 -22.22 12.95
CA TYR A 73 -3.63 -20.79 12.91
C TYR A 73 -3.35 -20.35 11.47
N ILE A 74 -3.82 -19.17 11.11
CA ILE A 74 -3.50 -18.50 9.85
C ILE A 74 -2.87 -17.13 10.17
N GLY A 75 -1.65 -16.88 9.65
CA GLY A 75 -0.97 -15.60 9.68
C GLY A 75 -0.99 -14.93 8.31
N VAL A 76 -1.33 -13.65 8.25
CA VAL A 76 -1.27 -12.86 7.03
C VAL A 76 -0.12 -11.85 7.14
N LEU A 77 0.90 -11.95 6.28
CA LEU A 77 2.07 -11.06 6.24
C LEU A 77 1.70 -9.70 5.59
N ALA A 78 0.63 -9.08 6.07
CA ALA A 78 0.14 -7.79 5.59
C ALA A 78 -0.83 -7.17 6.60
N THR A 79 -1.11 -5.87 6.45
CA THR A 79 -2.22 -5.22 7.17
C THR A 79 -3.58 -5.65 6.58
N GLY A 80 -3.69 -5.71 5.23
CA GLY A 80 -4.89 -6.21 4.56
C GLY A 80 -4.94 -7.74 4.58
N TYR A 81 -6.09 -8.31 4.89
CA TYR A 81 -6.31 -9.76 5.04
C TYR A 81 -7.39 -10.32 4.12
N ASN A 82 -7.76 -9.58 3.08
CA ASN A 82 -8.80 -9.99 2.11
C ASN A 82 -8.48 -11.27 1.33
N VAL A 83 -7.24 -11.75 1.41
CA VAL A 83 -6.79 -13.03 0.82
C VAL A 83 -7.28 -14.25 1.60
N VAL A 84 -7.83 -14.06 2.81
CA VAL A 84 -8.33 -15.15 3.67
C VAL A 84 -9.84 -15.01 3.82
N ASP A 85 -10.56 -16.10 3.61
CA ASP A 85 -11.97 -16.23 3.98
C ASP A 85 -12.08 -16.35 5.50
N THR A 86 -12.24 -15.18 6.15
CA THR A 86 -12.30 -15.09 7.61
C THR A 86 -13.56 -15.72 8.19
N ALA A 87 -14.65 -15.81 7.43
CA ALA A 87 -15.88 -16.48 7.84
C ALA A 87 -15.68 -18.00 7.93
N ALA A 88 -15.13 -18.58 6.87
CA ALA A 88 -14.78 -20.01 6.87
C ALA A 88 -13.76 -20.37 7.97
N ALA A 89 -12.74 -19.53 8.19
CA ALA A 89 -11.78 -19.74 9.27
C ALA A 89 -12.46 -19.72 10.65
N ARG A 90 -13.41 -18.81 10.88
CA ARG A 90 -14.19 -18.72 12.12
C ARG A 90 -15.04 -19.98 12.35
N GLU A 91 -15.71 -20.50 11.30
CA GLU A 91 -16.49 -21.74 11.39
C GLU A 91 -15.65 -22.92 11.87
N HIS A 92 -14.38 -22.98 11.42
CA HIS A 92 -13.42 -24.00 11.86
C HIS A 92 -12.65 -23.62 13.14
N ARG A 93 -12.98 -22.50 13.80
CA ARG A 93 -12.31 -21.98 15.01
C ARG A 93 -10.81 -21.75 14.83
N ILE A 94 -10.41 -21.36 13.63
CA ILE A 94 -9.02 -21.05 13.29
C ILE A 94 -8.84 -19.53 13.37
N PRO A 95 -8.03 -19.01 14.31
CA PRO A 95 -7.73 -17.58 14.37
C PRO A 95 -6.93 -17.15 13.14
N VAL A 96 -7.33 -16.01 12.58
CA VAL A 96 -6.61 -15.32 11.50
C VAL A 96 -5.99 -14.06 12.09
N CYS A 97 -4.68 -13.94 12.02
CA CYS A 97 -3.94 -12.80 12.55
C CYS A 97 -3.24 -12.02 11.42
N ASN A 98 -3.30 -10.70 11.48
CA ASN A 98 -2.65 -9.81 10.51
C ASN A 98 -1.50 -9.00 11.15
N ILE A 99 -0.87 -8.12 10.35
CA ILE A 99 0.20 -7.23 10.82
C ILE A 99 -0.28 -5.77 10.71
N PRO A 100 -0.77 -5.15 11.78
CA PRO A 100 -1.53 -3.88 11.66
C PRO A 100 -0.67 -2.61 11.56
N THR A 101 0.62 -2.60 11.89
CA THR A 101 1.33 -1.34 12.16
C THR A 101 2.72 -1.19 11.53
N TYR A 102 3.26 -2.19 10.89
CA TYR A 102 4.66 -2.23 10.44
C TYR A 102 5.06 -1.16 9.42
N GLY A 103 4.15 -0.79 8.51
CA GLY A 103 4.44 0.04 7.34
C GLY A 103 4.19 1.55 7.50
N THR A 104 3.74 2.04 8.67
CA THR A 104 3.27 3.42 8.83
C THR A 104 4.31 4.46 8.39
N THR A 105 5.54 4.36 8.87
CA THR A 105 6.61 5.32 8.52
C THR A 105 7.12 5.13 7.11
N ALA A 106 7.23 3.89 6.65
CA ALA A 106 7.68 3.56 5.29
C ALA A 106 6.72 4.12 4.23
N VAL A 107 5.41 3.88 4.39
CA VAL A 107 4.39 4.39 3.47
C VAL A 107 4.34 5.92 3.49
N ALA A 108 4.43 6.54 4.66
CA ALA A 108 4.46 8.00 4.75
C ALA A 108 5.70 8.60 4.06
N GLN A 109 6.88 8.02 4.27
CA GLN A 109 8.10 8.43 3.58
C GLN A 109 7.98 8.28 2.06
N PHE A 110 7.47 7.13 1.60
CA PHE A 110 7.33 6.86 0.17
C PHE A 110 6.30 7.77 -0.50
N THR A 111 5.20 8.11 0.19
CA THR A 111 4.23 9.10 -0.29
C THR A 111 4.89 10.45 -0.56
N LEU A 112 5.76 10.91 0.34
CA LEU A 112 6.50 12.16 0.13
C LEU A 112 7.57 12.02 -0.96
N ALA A 113 8.25 10.88 -1.08
CA ALA A 113 9.19 10.63 -2.17
C ALA A 113 8.51 10.72 -3.54
N LEU A 114 7.32 10.13 -3.69
CA LEU A 114 6.50 10.25 -4.90
C LEU A 114 6.07 11.69 -5.17
N LEU A 115 5.64 12.42 -4.13
CA LEU A 115 5.28 13.84 -4.27
C LEU A 115 6.47 14.68 -4.73
N LEU A 116 7.63 14.48 -4.13
CA LEU A 116 8.85 15.22 -4.49
C LEU A 116 9.33 14.90 -5.91
N GLU A 117 9.17 13.64 -6.35
CA GLU A 117 9.47 13.28 -7.74
C GLU A 117 8.50 13.96 -8.73
N LEU A 118 7.21 14.05 -8.42
CA LEU A 118 6.26 14.84 -9.22
C LEU A 118 6.60 16.34 -9.26
N CYS A 119 7.15 16.89 -8.16
CA CYS A 119 7.51 18.30 -8.07
C CYS A 119 8.81 18.65 -8.78
N HIS A 120 9.79 17.76 -8.77
CA HIS A 120 11.17 18.08 -9.16
C HIS A 120 11.70 17.24 -10.32
N HIS A 121 11.09 16.08 -10.63
CA HIS A 121 11.57 15.17 -11.67
C HIS A 121 13.08 14.89 -11.56
N ALA A 122 13.56 14.69 -10.31
CA ALA A 122 14.99 14.61 -10.02
C ALA A 122 15.66 13.45 -10.75
N GLY A 123 14.99 12.29 -10.83
CA GLY A 123 15.48 11.14 -11.59
C GLY A 123 15.63 11.44 -13.07
N ALA A 124 14.62 12.08 -13.69
CA ALA A 124 14.65 12.45 -15.10
C ALA A 124 15.76 13.47 -15.41
N HIS A 125 15.91 14.53 -14.60
CA HIS A 125 16.99 15.51 -14.76
C HIS A 125 18.37 14.88 -14.59
N SER A 126 18.54 13.99 -13.62
CA SER A 126 19.81 13.24 -13.44
C SER A 126 20.15 12.41 -14.67
N GLN A 127 19.17 11.69 -15.25
CA GLN A 127 19.40 10.93 -16.47
C GLN A 127 19.82 11.84 -17.63
N ARG A 128 19.19 12.99 -17.79
CA ARG A 128 19.53 13.98 -18.82
C ARG A 128 20.98 14.50 -18.66
N VAL A 129 21.44 14.68 -17.42
CA VAL A 129 22.85 15.04 -17.16
C VAL A 129 23.80 13.94 -17.61
N HIS A 130 23.51 12.67 -17.29
CA HIS A 130 24.31 11.52 -17.74
C HIS A 130 24.33 11.36 -19.26
N ASP A 131 23.24 11.71 -19.94
CA ASP A 131 23.13 11.74 -21.42
C ASP A 131 23.89 12.95 -22.02
N GLY A 132 24.59 13.74 -21.23
CA GLY A 132 25.41 14.86 -21.64
C GLY A 132 24.64 16.13 -22.00
N ALA A 133 23.38 16.28 -21.56
CA ALA A 133 22.60 17.49 -21.82
C ALA A 133 23.25 18.72 -21.17
N TRP A 134 23.72 18.59 -19.93
CA TRP A 134 24.34 19.72 -19.24
C TRP A 134 25.69 20.15 -19.84
N THR A 135 26.53 19.20 -20.29
CA THR A 135 27.81 19.51 -20.94
C THR A 135 27.64 20.22 -22.28
N ARG A 136 26.49 20.10 -22.90
CA ARG A 136 26.11 20.79 -24.16
C ARG A 136 25.20 21.99 -23.94
N CYS A 137 24.85 22.30 -22.67
CA CYS A 137 24.01 23.45 -22.35
C CYS A 137 24.82 24.74 -22.46
N GLY A 138 24.24 25.78 -23.01
CA GLY A 138 24.85 27.10 -23.10
C GLY A 138 24.79 27.89 -21.77
N ASP A 139 23.96 27.43 -20.81
CA ASP A 139 23.76 28.06 -19.52
C ASP A 139 24.31 27.20 -18.37
N PHE A 140 24.44 27.80 -17.19
CA PHE A 140 24.95 27.10 -15.99
C PHE A 140 23.94 26.07 -15.45
N CYS A 141 22.67 26.10 -15.88
CA CYS A 141 21.62 25.16 -15.47
C CYS A 141 20.61 24.98 -16.60
N PHE A 142 19.78 23.93 -16.48
CA PHE A 142 18.59 23.70 -17.32
C PHE A 142 17.53 22.94 -16.53
N TRP A 143 16.29 23.00 -16.99
CA TRP A 143 15.19 22.14 -16.53
C TRP A 143 14.27 21.84 -17.71
N ASP A 144 13.79 20.60 -17.77
CA ASP A 144 12.91 20.12 -18.84
C ASP A 144 11.43 20.11 -18.40
N TYR A 145 11.16 20.23 -17.10
CA TYR A 145 9.83 20.20 -16.51
C TYR A 145 9.61 21.37 -15.57
N PRO A 146 8.36 21.86 -15.39
CA PRO A 146 8.05 22.84 -14.37
C PRO A 146 8.45 22.32 -12.98
N LEU A 147 9.21 23.11 -12.25
CA LEU A 147 9.60 22.81 -10.86
C LEU A 147 8.61 23.43 -9.89
N ILE A 148 8.21 22.69 -8.87
CA ILE A 148 7.15 23.06 -7.95
C ILE A 148 7.68 23.08 -6.51
N GLU A 149 7.53 24.24 -5.82
CA GLU A 149 7.79 24.36 -4.39
C GLU A 149 6.53 24.04 -3.59
N LEU A 150 6.67 23.27 -2.51
CA LEU A 150 5.55 22.84 -1.66
C LEU A 150 5.14 23.85 -0.59
N ALA A 151 6.06 24.73 -0.18
CA ALA A 151 5.78 25.73 0.85
C ALA A 151 4.57 26.61 0.47
N GLY A 152 3.64 26.79 1.40
CA GLY A 152 2.39 27.54 1.19
C GLY A 152 1.29 26.80 0.43
N LYS A 153 1.55 25.61 -0.16
CA LYS A 153 0.52 24.79 -0.80
C LYS A 153 -0.30 24.01 0.21
N THR A 154 -1.48 23.58 -0.20
CA THR A 154 -2.42 22.80 0.62
C THR A 154 -2.39 21.34 0.25
N MET A 155 -2.14 20.46 1.24
CA MET A 155 -2.30 19.01 1.11
C MET A 155 -3.63 18.56 1.73
N GLY A 156 -4.48 17.93 0.96
CA GLY A 156 -5.70 17.25 1.41
C GLY A 156 -5.47 15.76 1.61
N LEU A 157 -5.75 15.26 2.80
CA LEU A 157 -5.60 13.85 3.16
C LEU A 157 -6.99 13.20 3.24
N ILE A 158 -7.25 12.19 2.43
CA ILE A 158 -8.45 11.36 2.52
C ILE A 158 -8.10 10.11 3.31
N GLY A 159 -8.57 10.05 4.56
CA GLY A 159 -8.14 9.10 5.58
C GLY A 159 -7.08 9.68 6.52
N TYR A 160 -7.43 9.78 7.81
CA TYR A 160 -6.57 10.40 8.83
C TYR A 160 -6.23 9.41 9.97
N GLY A 161 -5.97 8.15 9.56
CA GLY A 161 -5.44 7.12 10.42
C GLY A 161 -3.92 7.28 10.70
N ARG A 162 -3.25 6.21 11.10
CA ARG A 162 -1.80 6.24 11.43
C ARG A 162 -0.94 6.79 10.29
N ILE A 163 -1.17 6.33 9.05
CA ILE A 163 -0.41 6.77 7.86
C ILE A 163 -0.75 8.23 7.52
N GLY A 164 -2.02 8.60 7.42
CA GLY A 164 -2.44 9.97 7.14
C GLY A 164 -1.85 10.98 8.14
N LYS A 165 -1.84 10.65 9.43
CA LYS A 165 -1.20 11.47 10.48
C LYS A 165 0.32 11.58 10.31
N ALA A 166 0.98 10.50 9.87
CA ALA A 166 2.41 10.54 9.61
C ALA A 166 2.73 11.42 8.39
N VAL A 167 1.96 11.30 7.31
CA VAL A 167 2.08 12.15 6.12
C VAL A 167 1.79 13.61 6.46
N ALA A 168 0.77 13.90 7.30
CA ALA A 168 0.46 15.25 7.75
C ALA A 168 1.65 15.94 8.42
N ARG A 169 2.35 15.24 9.32
CA ARG A 169 3.55 15.77 10.00
C ARG A 169 4.67 16.10 9.00
N LEU A 170 4.90 15.21 8.03
CA LEU A 170 5.92 15.45 6.99
C LEU A 170 5.52 16.61 6.08
N ALA A 171 4.27 16.69 5.62
CA ALA A 171 3.79 17.79 4.80
C ALA A 171 3.92 19.15 5.51
N LYS A 172 3.62 19.20 6.81
CA LYS A 172 3.84 20.42 7.62
C LYS A 172 5.33 20.82 7.69
N ALA A 173 6.24 19.84 7.77
CA ALA A 173 7.68 20.13 7.76
C ALA A 173 8.14 20.75 6.43
N PHE A 174 7.43 20.51 5.33
CA PHE A 174 7.61 21.17 4.04
C PHE A 174 6.86 22.51 3.92
N GLY A 175 6.30 23.03 5.01
CA GLY A 175 5.60 24.32 5.00
C GLY A 175 4.20 24.29 4.38
N MET A 176 3.60 23.11 4.20
CA MET A 176 2.26 22.99 3.64
C MET A 176 1.18 23.21 4.70
N ARG A 177 0.02 23.78 4.28
CA ARG A 177 -1.24 23.67 5.01
C ARG A 177 -1.79 22.26 4.83
N VAL A 178 -2.27 21.63 5.89
CA VAL A 178 -2.80 20.26 5.81
C VAL A 178 -4.28 20.24 6.20
N LEU A 179 -5.11 19.77 5.28
CA LEU A 179 -6.52 19.45 5.47
C LEU A 179 -6.71 17.94 5.54
N TYR A 180 -7.74 17.48 6.24
CA TYR A 180 -8.11 16.06 6.18
C TYR A 180 -9.63 15.85 6.18
N TYR A 181 -10.04 14.78 5.51
CA TYR A 181 -11.37 14.19 5.59
C TYR A 181 -11.24 12.77 6.16
N ASP A 182 -11.99 12.50 7.22
CA ASP A 182 -12.10 11.17 7.83
C ASP A 182 -13.40 11.10 8.63
N THR A 183 -14.09 9.96 8.54
CA THR A 183 -15.38 9.74 9.22
C THR A 183 -15.21 9.46 10.72
N PHE A 184 -14.09 8.88 11.12
CA PHE A 184 -13.85 8.42 12.49
C PHE A 184 -12.83 9.27 13.24
N ALA A 185 -11.80 9.77 12.56
CA ALA A 185 -10.73 10.52 13.21
C ALA A 185 -11.20 11.91 13.67
N GLY A 186 -10.95 12.19 14.94
CA GLY A 186 -11.11 13.52 15.52
C GLY A 186 -9.87 14.42 15.28
N PRO A 187 -9.98 15.74 15.59
CA PRO A 187 -8.88 16.68 15.48
C PRO A 187 -7.76 16.34 16.46
N ASP A 188 -6.52 16.55 16.03
CA ASP A 188 -5.32 16.34 16.86
C ASP A 188 -4.37 17.57 16.85
N GLY A 189 -4.85 18.71 16.30
CA GLY A 189 -4.06 19.96 16.20
C GLY A 189 -3.01 19.95 15.08
N THR A 190 -2.80 18.82 14.37
CA THR A 190 -1.81 18.76 13.29
C THR A 190 -2.41 19.19 11.95
N ALA A 191 -3.66 18.81 11.67
CA ALA A 191 -4.36 19.13 10.44
C ALA A 191 -5.79 19.62 10.72
N GLU A 192 -6.37 20.33 9.77
CA GLU A 192 -7.71 20.88 9.83
C GLU A 192 -8.72 19.88 9.25
N LYS A 193 -9.76 19.52 10.02
CA LYS A 193 -10.85 18.66 9.54
C LYS A 193 -11.81 19.48 8.69
N VAL A 194 -12.10 18.97 7.49
CA VAL A 194 -13.03 19.59 6.55
C VAL A 194 -13.96 18.57 5.91
N SER A 195 -15.00 19.01 5.23
CA SER A 195 -15.81 18.14 4.37
C SER A 195 -15.00 17.66 3.15
N LEU A 196 -15.46 16.59 2.51
CA LEU A 196 -14.78 16.05 1.32
C LEU A 196 -14.79 17.06 0.15
N ASP A 197 -15.88 17.79 -0.04
CA ASP A 197 -15.99 18.81 -1.10
C ASP A 197 -15.08 20.02 -0.83
N GLU A 198 -14.95 20.47 0.41
CA GLU A 198 -13.99 21.49 0.80
C GLU A 198 -12.54 21.03 0.59
N LEU A 199 -12.23 19.77 0.92
CA LEU A 199 -10.92 19.20 0.67
C LEU A 199 -10.59 19.23 -0.83
N TYR A 200 -11.52 18.78 -1.69
CA TYR A 200 -11.33 18.82 -3.14
C TYR A 200 -11.08 20.24 -3.65
N ALA A 201 -11.90 21.19 -3.21
CA ALA A 201 -11.82 22.58 -3.70
C ALA A 201 -10.57 23.33 -3.24
N GLN A 202 -9.99 22.98 -2.08
CA GLN A 202 -8.90 23.76 -1.48
C GLN A 202 -7.50 23.14 -1.67
N SER A 203 -7.41 21.86 -2.05
CA SER A 203 -6.14 21.13 -2.10
C SER A 203 -5.38 21.37 -3.40
N ASP A 204 -4.07 21.56 -3.29
CA ASP A 204 -3.10 21.56 -4.39
C ASP A 204 -2.56 20.13 -4.61
N VAL A 205 -2.54 19.33 -3.53
CA VAL A 205 -2.16 17.91 -3.52
C VAL A 205 -3.22 17.13 -2.75
N ILE A 206 -3.70 16.02 -3.29
CA ILE A 206 -4.63 15.10 -2.60
C ILE A 206 -3.95 13.76 -2.46
N SER A 207 -3.91 13.22 -1.22
CA SER A 207 -3.28 11.94 -0.93
C SER A 207 -4.27 10.99 -0.21
N LEU A 208 -4.36 9.76 -0.71
CA LEU A 208 -5.31 8.76 -0.23
C LEU A 208 -4.65 7.85 0.80
N HIS A 209 -5.27 7.73 1.99
CA HIS A 209 -4.82 6.91 3.12
C HIS A 209 -5.99 6.22 3.83
N CYS A 210 -7.15 6.11 3.17
CA CYS A 210 -8.31 5.41 3.68
C CYS A 210 -8.31 3.94 3.23
N PRO A 211 -8.96 3.04 3.98
CA PRO A 211 -9.23 1.68 3.50
C PRO A 211 -10.25 1.70 2.36
N LEU A 212 -10.26 0.62 1.58
CA LEU A 212 -11.25 0.40 0.53
C LEU A 212 -12.50 -0.25 1.11
N PHE A 213 -13.64 0.34 0.82
CA PHE A 213 -14.98 -0.16 1.09
C PHE A 213 -15.83 -0.10 -0.19
N PRO A 214 -16.94 -0.83 -0.28
CA PRO A 214 -17.84 -0.71 -1.43
C PRO A 214 -18.28 0.74 -1.71
N GLU A 215 -18.51 1.54 -0.66
CA GLU A 215 -19.04 2.89 -0.73
C GLU A 215 -18.03 3.92 -1.26
N ASN A 216 -16.74 3.65 -1.15
CA ASN A 216 -15.70 4.56 -1.61
C ASN A 216 -14.92 4.04 -2.84
N THR A 217 -15.37 2.94 -3.43
CA THR A 217 -14.83 2.45 -4.71
C THR A 217 -15.05 3.51 -5.80
N GLY A 218 -13.98 3.87 -6.50
CA GLY A 218 -14.01 4.91 -7.52
C GLY A 218 -14.35 6.31 -6.98
N MET A 219 -14.02 6.60 -5.71
CA MET A 219 -14.30 7.91 -5.13
C MET A 219 -13.56 9.04 -5.84
N ILE A 220 -12.41 8.77 -6.43
CA ILE A 220 -11.68 9.69 -7.32
C ILE A 220 -12.07 9.34 -8.75
N ARG A 221 -13.08 10.00 -9.27
CA ARG A 221 -13.62 9.86 -10.62
C ARG A 221 -13.91 11.24 -11.22
N ALA A 222 -14.36 11.30 -12.46
CA ALA A 222 -14.58 12.54 -13.22
C ALA A 222 -15.30 13.63 -12.43
N ASP A 223 -16.42 13.30 -11.75
CA ASP A 223 -17.20 14.26 -10.94
C ASP A 223 -16.39 14.85 -9.78
N ALA A 224 -15.66 13.99 -9.06
CA ALA A 224 -14.81 14.41 -7.95
C ALA A 224 -13.63 15.26 -8.45
N ILE A 225 -12.97 14.83 -9.53
CA ILE A 225 -11.87 15.56 -10.17
C ILE A 225 -12.37 16.92 -10.68
N GLY A 226 -13.60 16.99 -11.18
CA GLY A 226 -14.23 18.25 -11.60
C GLY A 226 -14.28 19.31 -10.50
N LYS A 227 -14.47 18.91 -9.23
CA LYS A 227 -14.51 19.79 -8.04
C LYS A 227 -13.12 20.24 -7.56
N MET A 228 -12.06 19.56 -7.99
CA MET A 228 -10.69 19.87 -7.57
C MET A 228 -10.14 21.12 -8.26
N LYS A 229 -9.05 21.67 -7.74
CA LYS A 229 -8.31 22.72 -8.44
C LYS A 229 -7.79 22.22 -9.79
N THR A 230 -7.73 23.10 -10.79
CA THR A 230 -6.96 22.80 -12.00
C THR A 230 -5.47 22.79 -11.64
N GLY A 231 -4.77 21.75 -12.09
CA GLY A 231 -3.37 21.56 -11.74
C GLY A 231 -3.15 20.82 -10.40
N VAL A 232 -4.19 20.20 -9.82
CA VAL A 232 -4.05 19.37 -8.63
C VAL A 232 -3.13 18.17 -8.89
N MET A 233 -2.38 17.73 -7.88
CA MET A 233 -1.64 16.47 -7.89
C MET A 233 -2.36 15.42 -7.04
N ILE A 234 -2.35 14.15 -7.49
CA ILE A 234 -3.05 13.05 -6.80
C ILE A 234 -2.07 11.94 -6.46
N LEU A 235 -2.07 11.51 -5.19
CA LEU A 235 -1.22 10.43 -4.67
C LEU A 235 -2.08 9.28 -4.15
N ASN A 236 -1.75 8.05 -4.53
CA ASN A 236 -2.41 6.86 -4.00
C ASN A 236 -1.39 5.79 -3.59
N THR A 237 -1.14 5.69 -2.30
CA THR A 237 -0.38 4.61 -1.66
C THR A 237 -1.28 3.74 -0.76
N ALA A 238 -2.59 3.77 -1.00
CA ALA A 238 -3.59 3.07 -0.19
C ALA A 238 -4.15 1.83 -0.92
N ARG A 239 -5.13 2.01 -1.81
CA ARG A 239 -5.76 0.94 -2.59
C ARG A 239 -6.12 1.43 -4.00
N GLY A 240 -5.78 0.66 -5.03
CA GLY A 240 -6.03 1.02 -6.42
C GLY A 240 -7.48 1.36 -6.74
N PRO A 241 -8.47 0.53 -6.35
CA PRO A 241 -9.87 0.77 -6.68
C PRO A 241 -10.51 2.02 -6.04
N LEU A 242 -9.79 2.79 -5.21
CA LEU A 242 -10.24 4.13 -4.78
C LEU A 242 -10.30 5.13 -5.93
N ILE A 243 -9.57 4.88 -7.01
CA ILE A 243 -9.49 5.73 -8.19
C ILE A 243 -10.14 5.02 -9.38
N ASN A 244 -10.95 5.76 -10.15
CA ASN A 244 -11.28 5.37 -11.51
C ASN A 244 -10.07 5.72 -12.40
N GLU A 245 -9.35 4.72 -12.86
CA GLU A 245 -8.08 4.88 -13.58
C GLU A 245 -8.26 5.56 -14.94
N GLU A 246 -9.38 5.30 -15.63
CA GLU A 246 -9.66 5.93 -16.91
C GLU A 246 -9.98 7.43 -16.76
N ASP A 247 -10.77 7.80 -15.76
CA ASP A 247 -11.09 9.19 -15.46
C ASP A 247 -9.82 9.97 -15.05
N LEU A 248 -8.95 9.37 -14.22
CA LEU A 248 -7.68 9.98 -13.85
C LEU A 248 -6.77 10.15 -15.06
N ALA A 249 -6.65 9.14 -15.93
CA ALA A 249 -5.85 9.23 -17.15
C ALA A 249 -6.37 10.32 -18.11
N ALA A 250 -7.70 10.45 -18.24
CA ALA A 250 -8.31 11.52 -19.01
C ALA A 250 -8.02 12.91 -18.42
N ALA A 251 -8.07 13.04 -17.09
CA ALA A 251 -7.77 14.28 -16.38
C ALA A 251 -6.29 14.69 -16.49
N LEU A 252 -5.37 13.74 -16.51
CA LEU A 252 -3.94 13.96 -16.76
C LEU A 252 -3.72 14.48 -18.19
N ARG A 253 -4.35 13.84 -19.20
CA ARG A 253 -4.24 14.25 -20.60
C ARG A 253 -4.81 15.67 -20.84
N SER A 254 -5.86 16.05 -20.13
CA SER A 254 -6.47 17.39 -20.26
C SER A 254 -5.74 18.47 -19.44
N GLY A 255 -4.80 18.11 -18.57
CA GLY A 255 -4.12 19.03 -17.65
C GLY A 255 -4.98 19.47 -16.46
N LYS A 256 -6.17 18.92 -16.28
CA LYS A 256 -6.98 19.15 -15.06
C LYS A 256 -6.25 18.64 -13.82
N VAL A 257 -5.59 17.49 -13.92
CA VAL A 257 -4.63 16.94 -12.97
C VAL A 257 -3.24 17.17 -13.54
N ALA A 258 -2.36 17.87 -12.82
CA ALA A 258 -1.00 18.19 -13.27
C ALA A 258 -0.07 16.97 -13.21
N GLY A 259 -0.30 16.08 -12.26
CA GLY A 259 0.47 14.85 -12.09
C GLY A 259 -0.22 13.90 -11.12
N ALA A 260 0.05 12.62 -11.28
CA ALA A 260 -0.39 11.60 -10.34
C ALA A 260 0.74 10.64 -10.01
N ALA A 261 0.77 10.13 -8.77
CA ALA A 261 1.66 9.05 -8.39
C ALA A 261 0.87 7.97 -7.65
N VAL A 262 0.91 6.77 -8.19
CA VAL A 262 0.16 5.63 -7.68
C VAL A 262 1.10 4.45 -7.44
N ASP A 263 1.10 3.96 -6.22
CA ASP A 263 1.84 2.74 -5.85
C ASP A 263 0.96 1.49 -5.94
N VAL A 264 -0.34 1.70 -6.16
CA VAL A 264 -1.37 0.65 -6.20
C VAL A 264 -2.30 0.86 -7.38
N LEU A 265 -2.72 -0.24 -8.01
CA LEU A 265 -3.65 -0.25 -9.13
C LEU A 265 -4.87 -1.13 -8.85
N SER A 266 -5.90 -1.01 -9.66
CA SER A 266 -7.14 -1.78 -9.53
C SER A 266 -6.93 -3.28 -9.74
N SER A 267 -5.93 -3.65 -10.53
CA SER A 267 -5.43 -5.01 -10.72
C SER A 267 -3.91 -5.03 -10.50
N GLU A 268 -3.42 -5.96 -9.70
CA GLU A 268 -2.01 -6.15 -9.40
C GLU A 268 -1.60 -7.63 -9.61
N PRO A 269 -0.72 -7.91 -10.57
CA PRO A 269 -0.09 -7.03 -11.55
C PRO A 269 -1.09 -6.33 -12.47
N PRO A 270 -0.73 -5.14 -13.02
CA PRO A 270 -1.61 -4.40 -13.91
C PRO A 270 -1.78 -5.12 -15.25
N ARG A 271 -2.94 -4.89 -15.87
CA ARG A 271 -3.15 -5.29 -17.27
C ARG A 271 -2.31 -4.41 -18.19
N PRO A 272 -1.79 -4.94 -19.31
CA PRO A 272 -0.97 -4.16 -20.25
C PRO A 272 -1.69 -2.94 -20.85
N ASP A 273 -3.02 -2.99 -20.89
CA ASP A 273 -3.88 -1.93 -21.43
C ASP A 273 -4.36 -0.92 -20.36
N ASN A 274 -3.84 -0.98 -19.15
CA ASN A 274 -4.19 -0.03 -18.09
C ASN A 274 -3.86 1.41 -18.51
N SER A 275 -4.86 2.28 -18.47
CA SER A 275 -4.79 3.65 -18.98
C SER A 275 -3.76 4.54 -18.29
N LEU A 276 -3.40 4.26 -17.04
CA LEU A 276 -2.39 5.01 -16.28
C LEU A 276 -0.97 4.72 -16.75
N LEU A 277 -0.69 3.53 -17.33
CA LEU A 277 0.65 3.17 -17.82
C LEU A 277 1.10 4.03 -19.00
N SER A 278 0.16 4.65 -19.73
CA SER A 278 0.41 5.54 -20.86
C SER A 278 0.00 6.99 -20.61
N ALA A 279 -0.47 7.31 -19.41
CA ALA A 279 -0.90 8.67 -19.07
C ALA A 279 0.32 9.59 -18.85
N PRO A 280 0.28 10.84 -19.32
CA PRO A 280 1.36 11.79 -19.09
C PRO A 280 1.45 12.14 -17.59
N ASN A 281 2.66 12.44 -17.11
CA ASN A 281 2.92 12.84 -15.72
C ASN A 281 2.30 11.89 -14.67
N CYS A 282 2.26 10.59 -14.98
CA CYS A 282 1.81 9.56 -14.08
C CYS A 282 2.99 8.68 -13.63
N LEU A 283 3.35 8.74 -12.36
CA LEU A 283 4.30 7.81 -11.77
C LEU A 283 3.54 6.58 -11.27
N VAL A 284 3.92 5.41 -11.76
CA VAL A 284 3.36 4.13 -11.30
C VAL A 284 4.48 3.32 -10.69
N THR A 285 4.33 2.90 -9.43
CA THR A 285 5.28 2.05 -8.73
C THR A 285 4.63 0.72 -8.34
N PRO A 286 5.39 -0.39 -8.25
CA PRO A 286 4.80 -1.74 -8.19
C PRO A 286 4.47 -2.16 -6.74
N HIS A 287 3.64 -1.37 -6.02
CA HIS A 287 3.16 -1.63 -4.67
C HIS A 287 4.31 -1.84 -3.66
N ILE A 288 5.25 -0.90 -3.62
CA ILE A 288 6.49 -0.99 -2.82
C ILE A 288 6.58 0.01 -1.66
N ALA A 289 5.57 0.83 -1.44
CA ALA A 289 5.57 1.81 -0.33
C ALA A 289 5.82 1.16 1.04
N TRP A 290 5.47 -0.11 1.21
CA TRP A 290 5.65 -0.89 2.44
C TRP A 290 7.01 -1.61 2.53
N ALA A 291 7.74 -1.75 1.42
CA ALA A 291 8.82 -2.71 1.20
C ALA A 291 10.25 -2.35 1.71
N PRO A 292 10.55 -1.19 2.32
CA PRO A 292 11.86 -0.98 2.93
C PRO A 292 12.25 -2.13 3.87
N LYS A 293 13.54 -2.48 3.91
CA LYS A 293 14.06 -3.59 4.71
C LYS A 293 13.64 -3.50 6.17
N GLU A 294 13.73 -2.30 6.75
CA GLU A 294 13.35 -2.05 8.15
C GLU A 294 11.85 -2.25 8.40
N SER A 295 11.04 -1.97 7.40
CA SER A 295 9.58 -2.19 7.44
C SER A 295 9.27 -3.69 7.38
N ARG A 296 9.93 -4.43 6.48
CA ARG A 296 9.79 -5.88 6.36
C ARG A 296 10.33 -6.60 7.59
N GLN A 297 11.43 -6.12 8.21
CA GLN A 297 11.91 -6.65 9.46
C GLN A 297 10.87 -6.52 10.58
N ARG A 298 10.27 -5.32 10.75
CA ARG A 298 9.18 -5.12 11.73
C ARG A 298 7.98 -6.03 11.45
N LEU A 299 7.66 -6.24 10.18
CA LEU A 299 6.58 -7.16 9.78
C LEU A 299 6.90 -8.58 10.24
N MET A 300 8.11 -9.06 9.97
CA MET A 300 8.59 -10.39 10.39
C MET A 300 8.59 -10.54 11.91
N ASP A 301 9.07 -9.53 12.64
CA ASP A 301 9.08 -9.54 14.10
C ASP A 301 7.66 -9.69 14.66
N ILE A 302 6.70 -8.91 14.15
CA ILE A 302 5.29 -9.01 14.56
C ILE A 302 4.69 -10.37 14.16
N ALA A 303 5.06 -10.93 13.01
CA ALA A 303 4.59 -12.26 12.60
C ALA A 303 5.07 -13.35 13.57
N VAL A 304 6.35 -13.29 13.98
CA VAL A 304 6.91 -14.18 15.00
C VAL A 304 6.19 -14.03 16.33
N ASP A 305 5.97 -12.79 16.77
CA ASP A 305 5.26 -12.50 18.02
C ASP A 305 3.81 -12.98 18.00
N ASN A 306 3.11 -12.84 16.87
CA ASN A 306 1.75 -13.36 16.67
C ASN A 306 1.70 -14.89 16.81
N VAL A 307 2.64 -15.60 16.18
CA VAL A 307 2.74 -17.06 16.28
C VAL A 307 3.09 -17.47 17.71
N ARG A 308 4.03 -16.81 18.36
CA ARG A 308 4.40 -17.07 19.75
C ARG A 308 3.20 -16.89 20.69
N ALA A 309 2.49 -15.78 20.59
CA ALA A 309 1.31 -15.50 21.40
C ALA A 309 0.20 -16.54 21.18
N PHE A 310 0.01 -17.00 19.94
CA PHE A 310 -0.91 -18.11 19.65
C PHE A 310 -0.48 -19.41 20.35
N LEU A 311 0.80 -19.76 20.31
CA LEU A 311 1.32 -20.98 20.94
C LEU A 311 1.18 -20.92 22.48
N GLU A 312 1.24 -19.74 23.08
CA GLU A 312 1.04 -19.48 24.51
C GLU A 312 -0.44 -19.38 24.90
N GLY A 313 -1.38 -19.52 23.96
CA GLY A 313 -2.82 -19.54 24.19
C GLY A 313 -3.51 -18.18 24.26
N HIS A 314 -2.84 -17.10 23.87
CA HIS A 314 -3.39 -15.73 23.86
C HIS A 314 -3.14 -15.01 22.52
N PRO A 315 -3.75 -15.50 21.42
CA PRO A 315 -3.51 -14.95 20.10
C PRO A 315 -3.81 -13.45 20.06
N GLN A 316 -2.95 -12.69 19.38
CA GLN A 316 -3.05 -11.23 19.20
C GLN A 316 -3.25 -10.87 17.73
N ASN A 317 -3.72 -9.63 17.48
CA ASN A 317 -4.01 -9.13 16.11
C ASN A 317 -5.00 -10.02 15.34
N VAL A 318 -5.93 -10.67 16.06
CA VAL A 318 -6.98 -11.51 15.48
C VAL A 318 -7.99 -10.64 14.72
N VAL A 319 -8.30 -11.01 13.46
CA VAL A 319 -9.22 -10.28 12.58
C VAL A 319 -10.57 -10.98 12.38
N ASN A 320 -10.73 -12.18 12.94
CA ASN A 320 -11.97 -12.99 12.90
C ASN A 320 -12.39 -13.49 14.29
N PRO A 321 -12.53 -12.63 15.29
CA PRO A 321 -12.83 -13.00 16.67
C PRO A 321 -14.16 -13.75 16.83
#